data_367c1f85ffca06154ba39620c062c2d7
#
_entry.id   367c1f85ffca06154ba39620c062c2d7
#
_cell.length_a   1.000
_cell.length_b   1.000
_cell.length_c   1.000
_cell.angle_alpha   90.00
_cell.angle_beta   90.00
_cell.angle_gamma   90.00
#
_symmetry.space_group_name_H-M   'P 1'
#
loop_
_entity.id
_entity.type
_entity.pdbx_description
1 polymer ?
#
loop_
_entity_poly.entity_id
_entity_poly.type
_entity_poly.pdbx_seq_one_letter_code
_entity_poly.pdbx_strand_id
1 'polypeptide(L)'
;MTNALSHGLSESFLNAALSLRDEVKKDTWSVCFSENGFNEVLWLKYADQHRGFVQIYGLENNDNFLCGKQEKCANCGIKNYGTPLYPIYYSDTPYDATKFAKFVMLRKIAETTATQIPPELYAGMGSALWEQERTTLIKKECHKYDEEWRMITGCIMKPPVMMEWIPSGIILGLRMGVAEENLVVSMAKEAGIKNIYKSYINVQNKLDAYPLKL
;
A
#
# COMPACT_ATOMS: atom_id res chain seq x y z
N MET A 1 24.93 35.99 -19.57
CA MET A 1 24.29 35.93 -18.23
C MET A 1 22.99 35.13 -18.19
N THR A 2 22.21 35.03 -19.25
CA THR A 2 20.91 34.28 -19.29
C THR A 2 21.04 32.75 -19.19
N ASN A 3 22.11 32.13 -19.68
CA ASN A 3 22.28 30.67 -19.65
C ASN A 3 22.60 30.09 -18.27
N ALA A 4 23.29 30.82 -17.40
CA ALA A 4 23.67 30.35 -16.07
C ALA A 4 22.47 30.35 -15.12
N LEU A 5 21.55 31.32 -15.25
CA LEU A 5 20.31 31.41 -14.48
C LEU A 5 19.30 30.30 -14.86
N SER A 6 19.21 30.00 -16.16
CA SER A 6 18.33 28.90 -16.63
C SER A 6 18.84 27.52 -16.20
N HIS A 7 20.15 27.29 -16.17
CA HIS A 7 20.74 26.07 -15.67
C HIS A 7 20.52 25.88 -14.15
N GLY A 8 20.74 26.94 -13.36
CA GLY A 8 20.55 26.89 -11.92
C GLY A 8 19.09 26.66 -11.52
N LEU A 9 18.13 27.26 -12.24
CA LEU A 9 16.70 27.02 -12.04
C LEU A 9 16.27 25.58 -12.42
N SER A 10 16.85 25.05 -13.51
CA SER A 10 16.60 23.68 -13.96
C SER A 10 17.13 22.66 -12.95
N GLU A 11 18.30 22.87 -12.41
CA GLU A 11 18.92 21.99 -11.41
C GLU A 11 18.17 22.05 -10.07
N SER A 12 17.78 23.24 -9.63
CA SER A 12 16.96 23.42 -8.43
C SER A 12 15.59 22.76 -8.56
N PHE A 13 14.97 22.83 -9.74
CA PHE A 13 13.70 22.16 -10.03
C PHE A 13 13.85 20.65 -10.02
N LEU A 14 14.90 20.11 -10.63
CA LEU A 14 15.17 18.67 -10.64
C LEU A 14 15.41 18.15 -9.22
N ASN A 15 16.20 18.85 -8.41
CA ASN A 15 16.46 18.50 -7.03
C ASN A 15 15.19 18.54 -6.17
N ALA A 16 14.32 19.54 -6.39
CA ALA A 16 13.02 19.61 -5.73
C ALA A 16 12.10 18.45 -6.15
N ALA A 17 12.10 18.08 -7.43
CA ALA A 17 11.31 16.94 -7.91
C ALA A 17 11.82 15.59 -7.37
N LEU A 18 13.14 15.42 -7.24
CA LEU A 18 13.72 14.22 -6.63
C LEU A 18 13.43 14.15 -5.13
N SER A 19 13.54 15.27 -4.40
CA SER A 19 13.20 15.34 -2.98
C SER A 19 11.73 15.05 -2.72
N LEU A 20 10.85 15.46 -3.63
CA LEU A 20 9.41 15.19 -3.57
C LEU A 20 9.11 13.68 -3.55
N ARG A 21 9.75 12.91 -4.42
CA ARG A 21 9.59 11.46 -4.46
C ARG A 21 9.93 10.83 -3.12
N ASP A 22 11.00 11.30 -2.48
CA ASP A 22 11.46 10.75 -1.21
C ASP A 22 10.59 11.19 -0.03
N GLU A 23 10.04 12.41 -0.07
CA GLU A 23 9.04 12.88 0.89
C GLU A 23 7.74 12.07 0.79
N VAL A 24 7.23 11.84 -0.43
CA VAL A 24 6.03 11.00 -0.65
C VAL A 24 6.25 9.59 -0.11
N LYS A 25 7.41 8.99 -0.36
CA LYS A 25 7.72 7.64 0.15
C LYS A 25 7.80 7.57 1.67
N LYS A 26 8.26 8.64 2.33
CA LYS A 26 8.36 8.69 3.79
C LYS A 26 7.02 8.85 4.48
N ASP A 27 6.10 9.52 3.82
CA ASP A 27 4.83 9.95 4.41
C ASP A 27 3.62 9.15 3.93
N THR A 28 3.82 8.18 3.04
CA THR A 28 2.73 7.34 2.54
C THR A 28 2.89 5.90 2.99
N TRP A 29 1.90 5.41 3.72
CA TRP A 29 1.81 4.02 4.16
C TRP A 29 0.81 3.30 3.27
N SER A 30 1.16 2.11 2.84
CA SER A 30 0.24 1.26 2.08
C SER A 30 0.31 -0.18 2.53
N VAL A 31 -0.84 -0.82 2.53
CA VAL A 31 -0.97 -2.28 2.63
C VAL A 31 -1.46 -2.77 1.29
N CYS A 32 -0.77 -3.77 0.75
CA CYS A 32 -1.06 -4.33 -0.56
C CYS A 32 -1.78 -5.68 -0.40
N PHE A 33 -2.82 -5.86 -1.19
CA PHE A 33 -3.59 -7.10 -1.27
C PHE A 33 -3.63 -7.57 -2.72
N SER A 34 -3.97 -8.84 -2.94
CA SER A 34 -4.30 -9.39 -4.25
C SER A 34 -5.65 -10.08 -4.18
N GLU A 35 -6.41 -10.05 -5.27
CA GLU A 35 -7.67 -10.80 -5.37
C GLU A 35 -7.44 -12.30 -5.48
N ASN A 36 -6.25 -12.70 -5.91
CA ASN A 36 -5.93 -14.08 -6.24
C ASN A 36 -4.91 -14.69 -5.26
N GLY A 37 -5.40 -15.41 -4.27
CA GLY A 37 -4.57 -16.15 -3.30
C GLY A 37 -3.76 -17.30 -3.92
N PHE A 38 -4.02 -17.67 -5.18
CA PHE A 38 -3.34 -18.76 -5.91
C PHE A 38 -2.43 -18.25 -7.02
N ASN A 39 -2.09 -16.97 -7.02
CA ASN A 39 -1.17 -16.39 -7.98
C ASN A 39 0.27 -16.89 -7.72
N GLU A 40 0.74 -17.80 -8.54
CA GLU A 40 2.06 -18.46 -8.39
C GLU A 40 3.22 -17.46 -8.40
N VAL A 41 3.11 -16.36 -9.17
CA VAL A 41 4.15 -15.33 -9.20
C VAL A 41 4.26 -14.62 -7.85
N LEU A 42 3.13 -14.33 -7.19
CA LEU A 42 3.13 -13.73 -5.87
C LEU A 42 3.67 -14.70 -4.81
N TRP A 43 3.34 -15.99 -4.92
CA TRP A 43 3.92 -17.03 -4.06
C TRP A 43 5.44 -17.12 -4.18
N LEU A 44 5.95 -17.00 -5.39
CA LEU A 44 7.40 -17.00 -5.62
C LEU A 44 8.09 -15.75 -5.08
N LYS A 45 7.46 -14.57 -5.22
CA LYS A 45 8.07 -13.29 -4.85
C LYS A 45 7.93 -12.94 -3.37
N TYR A 46 6.77 -13.21 -2.78
CA TYR A 46 6.40 -12.67 -1.46
C TYR A 46 6.17 -13.73 -0.38
N ALA A 47 6.04 -15.00 -0.77
CA ALA A 47 5.84 -16.11 0.15
C ALA A 47 7.02 -17.08 0.16
N ASP A 48 8.25 -16.55 0.09
CA ASP A 48 9.51 -17.32 0.13
C ASP A 48 9.47 -18.56 -0.77
N GLN A 49 9.14 -18.38 -2.04
CA GLN A 49 9.09 -19.48 -3.02
C GLN A 49 8.20 -20.64 -2.57
N HIS A 50 6.99 -20.33 -2.10
CA HIS A 50 6.01 -21.26 -1.55
C HIS A 50 6.37 -21.87 -0.17
N ARG A 51 7.33 -21.33 0.57
CA ARG A 51 7.62 -21.76 1.96
C ARG A 51 6.86 -20.92 2.98
N GLY A 52 6.46 -19.68 2.63
CA GLY A 52 5.67 -18.80 3.47
C GLY A 52 4.18 -19.15 3.48
N PHE A 53 3.36 -18.18 3.79
CA PHE A 53 1.90 -18.32 3.83
C PHE A 53 1.20 -17.08 3.28
N VAL A 54 -0.07 -17.23 2.92
CA VAL A 54 -0.98 -16.15 2.51
C VAL A 54 -2.01 -15.94 3.61
N GLN A 55 -2.27 -14.67 3.93
CA GLN A 55 -3.36 -14.28 4.84
C GLN A 55 -4.60 -13.93 4.03
N ILE A 56 -5.75 -14.46 4.44
CA ILE A 56 -7.04 -14.21 3.81
C ILE A 56 -7.82 -13.22 4.68
N TYR A 57 -8.28 -12.14 4.09
CA TYR A 57 -9.10 -11.14 4.75
C TYR A 57 -10.50 -11.12 4.12
N GLY A 58 -11.55 -11.23 4.93
CA GLY A 58 -12.92 -11.00 4.50
C GLY A 58 -13.23 -9.50 4.55
N LEU A 59 -13.72 -8.94 3.45
CA LEU A 59 -14.05 -7.51 3.34
C LEU A 59 -15.49 -7.19 3.75
N GLU A 60 -16.23 -8.14 4.25
CA GLU A 60 -17.68 -8.04 4.48
C GLU A 60 -18.08 -7.06 5.58
N ASN A 61 -17.16 -6.70 6.49
CA ASN A 61 -17.40 -5.78 7.62
C ASN A 61 -16.28 -4.73 7.71
N ASN A 62 -16.29 -3.82 6.77
CA ASN A 62 -15.18 -2.92 6.46
C ASN A 62 -15.00 -1.71 7.40
N ASP A 63 -15.84 -1.56 8.42
CA ASP A 63 -15.94 -0.30 9.15
C ASP A 63 -14.70 0.06 10.00
N ASN A 64 -13.79 -0.90 10.25
CA ASN A 64 -12.68 -0.72 11.18
C ASN A 64 -11.33 -1.27 10.68
N PHE A 65 -11.09 -1.22 9.39
CA PHE A 65 -9.97 -1.92 8.76
C PHE A 65 -8.58 -1.48 9.25
N LEU A 66 -8.37 -0.23 9.63
CA LEU A 66 -7.05 0.27 9.98
C LEU A 66 -6.57 -0.07 11.39
N CYS A 67 -7.43 0.04 12.38
CA CYS A 67 -7.02 -0.21 13.76
C CYS A 67 -7.97 -1.10 14.56
N GLY A 68 -8.99 -1.68 13.93
CA GLY A 68 -9.96 -2.57 14.58
C GLY A 68 -10.83 -1.92 15.65
N LYS A 69 -10.68 -0.63 15.92
CA LYS A 69 -11.43 0.08 16.97
C LYS A 69 -12.61 0.83 16.40
N GLN A 70 -13.79 0.64 17.02
CA GLN A 70 -15.02 1.33 16.62
C GLN A 70 -15.03 2.81 16.97
N GLU A 71 -14.21 3.24 17.93
CA GLU A 71 -14.10 4.61 18.38
C GLU A 71 -12.80 5.26 17.92
N LYS A 72 -12.70 6.58 18.08
CA LYS A 72 -11.49 7.34 17.77
C LYS A 72 -10.28 6.71 18.46
N CYS A 73 -9.40 6.11 17.68
CA CYS A 73 -8.17 5.54 18.20
C CYS A 73 -7.25 6.67 18.68
N ALA A 74 -6.82 6.62 19.95
CA ALA A 74 -5.89 7.59 20.52
C ALA A 74 -4.54 7.61 19.78
N ASN A 75 -4.13 6.46 19.20
CA ASN A 75 -2.86 6.32 18.50
C ASN A 75 -2.90 6.81 17.06
N CYS A 76 -3.99 6.61 16.34
CA CYS A 76 -4.09 6.99 14.93
C CYS A 76 -4.95 8.22 14.67
N GLY A 77 -5.73 8.67 15.64
CA GLY A 77 -6.58 9.86 15.52
C GLY A 77 -7.73 9.74 14.52
N ILE A 78 -7.88 8.59 13.86
CA ILE A 78 -8.91 8.36 12.85
C ILE A 78 -10.22 8.00 13.53
N LYS A 79 -11.25 8.78 13.24
CA LYS A 79 -12.65 8.37 13.44
C LYS A 79 -13.04 7.50 12.24
N ASN A 80 -13.58 6.31 12.49
CA ASN A 80 -14.43 5.48 11.61
C ASN A 80 -14.62 5.91 10.15
N TYR A 81 -13.56 6.34 9.49
CA TYR A 81 -13.60 6.46 8.05
C TYR A 81 -13.20 5.10 7.53
N GLY A 82 -14.14 4.41 6.90
CA GLY A 82 -13.82 3.20 6.15
C GLY A 82 -12.59 3.50 5.33
N THR A 83 -11.52 2.74 5.53
CA THR A 83 -10.29 3.00 4.78
C THR A 83 -10.52 2.47 3.38
N PRO A 84 -10.54 3.34 2.39
CA PRO A 84 -10.84 2.92 1.05
C PRO A 84 -9.75 1.99 0.54
N LEU A 85 -10.18 0.88 -0.02
CA LEU A 85 -9.36 -0.08 -0.74
C LEU A 85 -9.47 0.25 -2.22
N TYR A 86 -8.34 0.56 -2.85
CA TYR A 86 -8.29 0.98 -4.25
C TYR A 86 -7.62 -0.06 -5.13
N PRO A 87 -8.17 -0.36 -6.31
CA PRO A 87 -7.47 -1.16 -7.31
C PRO A 87 -6.27 -0.39 -7.87
N ILE A 88 -5.22 -1.12 -8.21
CA ILE A 88 -4.08 -0.55 -8.90
C ILE A 88 -4.42 -0.31 -10.37
N TYR A 89 -4.08 0.87 -10.84
CA TYR A 89 -4.13 1.20 -12.26
C TYR A 89 -2.80 0.81 -12.93
N TYR A 90 -2.87 -0.12 -13.86
CA TYR A 90 -1.70 -0.58 -14.60
C TYR A 90 -1.56 0.20 -15.90
N SER A 91 -0.39 0.81 -16.11
CA SER A 91 -0.12 1.62 -17.30
C SER A 91 1.38 1.78 -17.52
N ASP A 92 1.79 1.69 -18.77
CA ASP A 92 3.15 2.07 -19.18
C ASP A 92 3.27 3.57 -19.49
N THR A 93 2.14 4.29 -19.54
CA THR A 93 2.15 5.75 -19.67
C THR A 93 2.55 6.37 -18.35
N PRO A 94 3.62 7.19 -18.30
CA PRO A 94 4.00 7.90 -17.08
C PRO A 94 2.87 8.78 -16.55
N TYR A 95 2.69 8.77 -15.24
CA TYR A 95 1.72 9.64 -14.59
C TYR A 95 2.22 11.09 -14.58
N ASP A 96 1.37 12.02 -15.03
CA ASP A 96 1.67 13.44 -14.95
C ASP A 96 1.44 13.98 -13.53
N ALA A 97 2.50 14.03 -12.74
CA ALA A 97 2.50 14.53 -11.38
C ALA A 97 2.74 16.06 -11.29
N THR A 98 2.67 16.81 -12.40
CA THR A 98 3.02 18.24 -12.45
C THR A 98 2.20 19.07 -11.46
N LYS A 99 0.90 18.81 -11.32
CA LYS A 99 0.04 19.52 -10.36
C LYS A 99 0.47 19.26 -8.92
N PHE A 100 0.80 18.02 -8.61
CA PHE A 100 1.26 17.64 -7.28
C PHE A 100 2.63 18.26 -6.97
N ALA A 101 3.60 18.17 -7.90
CA ALA A 101 4.91 18.79 -7.77
C ALA A 101 4.78 20.32 -7.52
N LYS A 102 3.91 20.99 -8.27
CA LYS A 102 3.62 22.42 -8.10
C LYS A 102 3.07 22.74 -6.71
N PHE A 103 2.15 21.95 -6.21
CA PHE A 103 1.60 22.11 -4.86
C PHE A 103 2.68 21.97 -3.77
N VAL A 104 3.50 20.93 -3.84
CA VAL A 104 4.56 20.70 -2.84
C VAL A 104 5.61 21.81 -2.90
N MET A 105 5.98 22.27 -4.10
CA MET A 105 6.91 23.39 -4.25
C MET A 105 6.35 24.66 -3.61
N LEU A 106 5.09 25.00 -3.85
CA LEU A 106 4.46 26.18 -3.25
C LEU A 106 4.42 26.05 -1.72
N ARG A 107 4.05 24.89 -1.21
CA ARG A 107 4.07 24.64 0.24
C ARG A 107 5.45 24.81 0.84
N LYS A 108 6.47 24.28 0.21
CA LYS A 108 7.86 24.39 0.65
C LYS A 108 8.37 25.84 0.63
N ILE A 109 8.00 26.61 -0.39
CA ILE A 109 8.28 28.05 -0.44
C ILE A 109 7.61 28.76 0.73
N ALA A 110 6.32 28.51 0.98
CA ALA A 110 5.60 29.12 2.09
C ALA A 110 6.25 28.82 3.44
N GLU A 111 6.60 27.56 3.68
CA GLU A 111 7.27 27.11 4.90
C GLU A 111 8.65 27.77 5.08
N THR A 112 9.42 27.89 4.00
CA THR A 112 10.80 28.43 4.05
C THR A 112 10.82 29.95 4.20
N THR A 113 9.87 30.65 3.57
CA THR A 113 9.83 32.11 3.54
C THR A 113 8.91 32.72 4.59
N ALA A 114 8.19 31.88 5.34
CA ALA A 114 7.10 32.28 6.25
C ALA A 114 6.05 33.18 5.54
N THR A 115 5.89 33.03 4.24
CA THR A 115 5.00 33.85 3.41
C THR A 115 3.69 33.10 3.17
N GLN A 116 2.57 33.77 3.35
CA GLN A 116 1.28 33.25 2.90
C GLN A 116 1.25 33.21 1.37
N ILE A 117 1.00 32.03 0.82
CA ILE A 117 0.81 31.88 -0.62
C ILE A 117 -0.61 32.36 -0.98
N PRO A 118 -0.74 33.24 -1.97
CA PRO A 118 -2.05 33.70 -2.43
C PRO A 118 -2.97 32.52 -2.77
N PRO A 119 -4.25 32.55 -2.33
CA PRO A 119 -5.22 31.48 -2.60
C PRO A 119 -5.37 31.13 -4.09
N GLU A 120 -5.16 32.10 -4.97
CA GLU A 120 -5.25 31.93 -6.42
C GLU A 120 -4.19 30.94 -6.95
N LEU A 121 -3.03 30.85 -6.30
CA LEU A 121 -2.00 29.89 -6.68
C LEU A 121 -2.35 28.44 -6.27
N TYR A 122 -3.28 28.29 -5.31
CA TYR A 122 -3.87 27.01 -4.95
C TYR A 122 -5.15 26.69 -5.74
N ALA A 123 -5.63 27.64 -6.56
CA ALA A 123 -6.81 27.40 -7.38
C ALA A 123 -6.59 26.19 -8.30
N GLY A 124 -7.50 25.23 -8.23
CA GLY A 124 -7.37 23.95 -8.95
C GLY A 124 -6.45 22.92 -8.31
N MET A 125 -5.86 23.20 -7.14
CA MET A 125 -5.03 22.25 -6.39
C MET A 125 -5.80 21.51 -5.26
N GLY A 126 -7.11 21.72 -5.14
CA GLY A 126 -7.94 21.06 -4.11
C GLY A 126 -7.91 19.53 -4.14
N SER A 127 -7.43 18.95 -5.25
CA SER A 127 -7.19 17.53 -5.41
C SER A 127 -5.74 17.12 -5.14
N ALA A 128 -4.85 18.00 -4.69
CA ALA A 128 -3.43 17.70 -4.59
C ALA A 128 -3.11 16.60 -3.56
N LEU A 129 -3.88 16.48 -2.49
CA LEU A 129 -3.77 15.36 -1.56
C LEU A 129 -4.13 14.03 -2.25
N TRP A 130 -5.17 14.02 -3.08
CA TRP A 130 -5.54 12.90 -3.91
C TRP A 130 -4.48 12.55 -4.97
N GLU A 131 -3.77 13.55 -5.48
CA GLU A 131 -2.68 13.32 -6.43
C GLU A 131 -1.53 12.55 -5.78
N GLN A 132 -1.24 12.79 -4.51
CA GLN A 132 -0.27 11.99 -3.76
C GLN A 132 -0.70 10.53 -3.67
N GLU A 133 -1.94 10.27 -3.29
CA GLU A 133 -2.49 8.91 -3.21
C GLU A 133 -2.52 8.25 -4.58
N ARG A 134 -2.94 8.96 -5.63
CA ARG A 134 -2.98 8.45 -7.01
C ARG A 134 -1.61 8.02 -7.52
N THR A 135 -0.52 8.73 -7.18
CA THR A 135 0.83 8.31 -7.58
C THR A 135 1.21 6.95 -7.01
N THR A 136 0.65 6.57 -5.87
CA THR A 136 0.90 5.27 -5.24
C THR A 136 0.01 4.15 -5.78
N LEU A 137 -1.03 4.49 -6.57
CA LEU A 137 -1.97 3.54 -7.16
C LEU A 137 -1.64 3.14 -8.60
N ILE A 138 -0.47 3.52 -9.09
CA ILE A 138 -0.05 3.23 -10.46
C ILE A 138 1.11 2.26 -10.48
N LYS A 139 1.03 1.24 -11.31
CA LYS A 139 2.09 0.29 -11.62
C LYS A 139 2.27 0.14 -13.12
N LYS A 140 3.45 -0.32 -13.54
CA LYS A 140 3.67 -0.70 -14.95
C LYS A 140 2.79 -1.87 -15.35
N GLU A 141 2.37 -1.89 -16.62
CA GLU A 141 1.50 -2.93 -17.20
C GLU A 141 2.07 -4.33 -17.01
N CYS A 142 3.40 -4.49 -17.04
CA CYS A 142 4.06 -5.77 -16.80
C CYS A 142 3.81 -6.38 -15.40
N HIS A 143 3.21 -5.64 -14.47
CA HIS A 143 2.81 -6.11 -13.15
C HIS A 143 1.32 -6.40 -13.02
N LYS A 144 0.55 -6.37 -14.12
CA LYS A 144 -0.90 -6.56 -14.10
C LYS A 144 -1.35 -7.91 -13.54
N TYR A 145 -0.49 -8.90 -13.63
CA TYR A 145 -0.72 -10.20 -13.02
C TYR A 145 -0.78 -10.18 -11.48
N ASP A 146 -0.32 -9.09 -10.83
CA ASP A 146 -0.39 -8.97 -9.36
C ASP A 146 -1.85 -8.82 -8.89
N GLU A 147 -2.78 -8.37 -9.74
CA GLU A 147 -4.20 -8.14 -9.40
C GLU A 147 -4.31 -7.40 -8.07
N GLU A 148 -3.53 -6.31 -7.95
CA GLU A 148 -3.25 -5.67 -6.68
C GLU A 148 -4.27 -4.61 -6.31
N TRP A 149 -4.61 -4.60 -5.05
CA TRP A 149 -5.37 -3.55 -4.37
C TRP A 149 -4.53 -2.94 -3.26
N ARG A 150 -4.71 -1.66 -3.02
CA ARG A 150 -4.03 -0.95 -1.94
C ARG A 150 -4.98 -0.22 -1.03
N MET A 151 -4.72 -0.39 0.23
CA MET A 151 -5.18 0.51 1.27
C MET A 151 -4.08 1.52 1.51
N ILE A 152 -4.41 2.82 1.46
CA ILE A 152 -3.43 3.89 1.56
C ILE A 152 -3.82 4.81 2.70
N THR A 153 -2.84 5.18 3.50
CA THR A 153 -2.98 6.22 4.51
C THR A 153 -1.97 7.32 4.23
N GLY A 154 -2.46 8.53 4.13
CA GLY A 154 -1.63 9.72 3.86
C GLY A 154 -0.91 10.24 5.09
N CYS A 155 -0.04 11.14 4.82
CA CYS A 155 1.05 11.82 5.53
C CYS A 155 0.85 12.30 6.99
N ILE A 156 -0.27 12.03 7.65
CA ILE A 156 -0.56 12.63 8.97
C ILE A 156 -0.24 11.67 10.13
N MET A 157 0.09 10.41 9.82
CA MET A 157 0.16 9.36 10.83
C MET A 157 1.59 8.92 11.12
N LYS A 158 2.12 9.36 12.25
CA LYS A 158 3.36 8.86 12.86
C LYS A 158 3.04 8.40 14.29
N PRO A 159 3.34 7.18 14.68
CA PRO A 159 3.96 6.06 13.96
C PRO A 159 3.02 5.40 12.93
N PRO A 160 3.55 4.45 12.10
CA PRO A 160 2.73 3.72 11.14
C PRO A 160 1.55 3.07 11.84
N VAL A 161 0.39 3.16 11.21
CA VAL A 161 -0.81 2.50 11.71
C VAL A 161 -0.66 1.01 11.47
N MET A 162 -0.69 0.26 12.55
CA MET A 162 -0.71 -1.19 12.46
C MET A 162 -2.14 -1.65 12.21
N MET A 163 -2.29 -2.60 11.30
CA MET A 163 -3.55 -3.25 11.04
C MET A 163 -3.82 -4.28 12.15
N GLU A 164 -4.84 -4.04 12.98
CA GLU A 164 -5.24 -4.97 14.06
C GLU A 164 -6.28 -6.00 13.58
N TRP A 165 -6.44 -6.16 12.28
CA TRP A 165 -7.43 -7.09 11.75
C TRP A 165 -6.90 -8.52 11.73
N ILE A 166 -7.65 -9.41 12.34
CA ILE A 166 -7.34 -10.84 12.34
C ILE A 166 -7.74 -11.42 10.97
N PRO A 167 -6.86 -12.10 10.25
CA PRO A 167 -7.21 -12.78 9.02
C PRO A 167 -8.35 -13.78 9.25
N SER A 168 -9.27 -13.88 8.31
CA SER A 168 -10.32 -14.89 8.32
C SER A 168 -9.80 -16.29 8.06
N GLY A 169 -8.61 -16.39 7.48
CA GLY A 169 -7.93 -17.65 7.22
C GLY A 169 -6.49 -17.46 6.76
N ILE A 170 -5.76 -18.54 6.66
CA ILE A 170 -4.41 -18.61 6.07
C ILE A 170 -4.29 -19.80 5.12
N ILE A 171 -3.45 -19.64 4.09
CA ILE A 171 -3.04 -20.73 3.21
C ILE A 171 -1.55 -20.95 3.41
N LEU A 172 -1.15 -22.12 3.86
CA LEU A 172 0.24 -22.51 4.04
C LEU A 172 0.86 -22.90 2.71
N GLY A 173 2.10 -22.50 2.48
CA GLY A 173 2.81 -22.75 1.24
C GLY A 173 3.09 -24.22 1.02
N LEU A 174 2.99 -24.65 -0.21
CA LEU A 174 3.22 -26.01 -0.70
C LEU A 174 4.59 -26.59 -0.27
N ARG A 175 5.62 -25.73 -0.16
CA ARG A 175 7.00 -26.09 0.19
C ARG A 175 7.37 -25.78 1.65
N MET A 176 6.41 -25.39 2.48
CA MET A 176 6.64 -25.13 3.89
C MET A 176 7.06 -26.43 4.60
N GLY A 177 8.12 -26.37 5.37
CA GLY A 177 8.61 -27.49 6.17
C GLY A 177 7.66 -27.86 7.31
N VAL A 178 7.66 -29.10 7.75
CA VAL A 178 6.74 -29.59 8.80
C VAL A 178 6.90 -28.83 10.12
N ALA A 179 8.10 -28.46 10.51
CA ALA A 179 8.34 -27.72 11.75
C ALA A 179 7.78 -26.29 11.65
N GLU A 180 7.98 -25.62 10.51
CA GLU A 180 7.47 -24.29 10.23
C GLU A 180 5.93 -24.31 10.14
N GLU A 181 5.36 -25.31 9.50
CA GLU A 181 3.92 -25.52 9.41
C GLU A 181 3.29 -25.64 10.81
N ASN A 182 3.84 -26.47 11.67
CA ASN A 182 3.36 -26.64 13.05
C ASN A 182 3.43 -25.31 13.84
N LEU A 183 4.53 -24.55 13.67
CA LEU A 183 4.69 -23.24 14.30
C LEU A 183 3.63 -22.24 13.82
N VAL A 184 3.46 -22.11 12.50
CA VAL A 184 2.48 -21.16 11.93
C VAL A 184 1.07 -21.56 12.30
N VAL A 185 0.73 -22.84 12.31
CA VAL A 185 -0.57 -23.35 12.75
C VAL A 185 -0.83 -23.03 14.22
N SER A 186 0.16 -23.20 15.11
CA SER A 186 0.05 -22.84 16.52
C SER A 186 -0.22 -21.33 16.68
N MET A 187 0.57 -20.50 16.05
CA MET A 187 0.41 -19.04 16.09
C MET A 187 -0.95 -18.59 15.52
N ALA A 188 -1.41 -19.21 14.44
CA ALA A 188 -2.70 -18.91 13.86
C ALA A 188 -3.86 -19.23 14.81
N LYS A 189 -3.79 -20.39 15.51
CA LYS A 189 -4.76 -20.77 16.53
C LYS A 189 -4.78 -19.79 17.70
N GLU A 190 -3.61 -19.41 18.22
CA GLU A 190 -3.48 -18.42 19.28
C GLU A 190 -4.06 -17.05 18.87
N ALA A 191 -3.90 -16.67 17.60
CA ALA A 191 -4.49 -15.45 17.03
C ALA A 191 -6.00 -15.57 16.73
N GLY A 192 -6.61 -16.73 16.97
CA GLY A 192 -8.04 -16.95 16.73
C GLY A 192 -8.42 -17.24 15.28
N ILE A 193 -7.45 -17.53 14.41
CA ILE A 193 -7.68 -17.87 13.00
C ILE A 193 -8.21 -19.31 12.92
N LYS A 194 -9.42 -19.47 12.39
CA LYS A 194 -10.11 -20.78 12.36
C LYS A 194 -9.90 -21.54 11.05
N ASN A 195 -9.70 -20.83 9.94
CA ASN A 195 -9.61 -21.44 8.62
C ASN A 195 -8.14 -21.54 8.21
N ILE A 196 -7.59 -22.75 8.26
CA ILE A 196 -6.20 -23.01 7.87
C ILE A 196 -6.21 -24.02 6.73
N TYR A 197 -5.53 -23.65 5.65
CA TYR A 197 -5.46 -24.43 4.42
C TYR A 197 -4.00 -24.77 4.11
N LYS A 198 -3.77 -25.84 3.36
CA LYS A 198 -2.47 -26.20 2.78
C LYS A 198 -2.57 -26.16 1.27
N SER A 199 -1.66 -25.42 0.64
CA SER A 199 -1.60 -25.39 -0.82
C SER A 199 -0.98 -26.65 -1.41
N TYR A 200 -1.41 -27.01 -2.61
CA TYR A 200 -0.92 -28.15 -3.38
C TYR A 200 -1.09 -27.89 -4.88
N ILE A 201 -0.49 -28.70 -5.71
CA ILE A 201 -0.74 -28.69 -7.16
C ILE A 201 -1.80 -29.74 -7.48
N ASN A 202 -2.90 -29.31 -8.04
CA ASN A 202 -4.01 -30.17 -8.42
C ASN A 202 -3.74 -30.95 -9.72
N VAL A 203 -4.65 -31.84 -10.10
CA VAL A 203 -4.55 -32.67 -11.31
C VAL A 203 -4.53 -31.91 -12.62
N GLN A 204 -4.92 -30.64 -12.60
CA GLN A 204 -4.88 -29.72 -13.76
C GLN A 204 -3.58 -28.90 -13.80
N ASN A 205 -2.61 -29.25 -12.96
CA ASN A 205 -1.34 -28.53 -12.76
C ASN A 205 -1.51 -27.07 -12.35
N LYS A 206 -2.52 -26.80 -11.49
CA LYS A 206 -2.77 -25.48 -10.93
C LYS A 206 -2.60 -25.50 -9.42
N LEU A 207 -2.15 -24.39 -8.86
CA LEU A 207 -2.11 -24.19 -7.42
C LEU A 207 -3.54 -24.16 -6.85
N ASP A 208 -3.77 -24.90 -5.79
CA ASP A 208 -5.05 -25.06 -5.11
C ASP A 208 -4.80 -25.28 -3.60
N ALA A 209 -5.84 -25.33 -2.77
CA ALA A 209 -5.67 -25.55 -1.34
C ALA A 209 -6.77 -26.47 -0.78
N TYR A 210 -6.42 -27.24 0.24
CA TYR A 210 -7.37 -28.05 1.02
C TYR A 210 -7.35 -27.61 2.49
N PRO A 211 -8.49 -27.72 3.21
CA PRO A 211 -8.54 -27.38 4.63
C PRO A 211 -7.73 -28.38 5.45
N LEU A 212 -6.93 -27.87 6.37
CA LEU A 212 -6.27 -28.70 7.37
C LEU A 212 -7.30 -29.08 8.45
N LYS A 213 -7.41 -30.36 8.75
CA LYS A 213 -8.16 -30.85 9.90
C LYS A 213 -7.31 -30.60 11.16
N LEU A 214 -7.73 -29.68 11.99
CA LEU A 214 -7.05 -29.23 13.20
C LEU A 214 -7.49 -30.01 14.44
#